data_60c0e13d679bdfe11d1156318a30b802
#
_entry.id   60c0e13d679bdfe11d1156318a30b802
#
_cell.length_a   1.000
_cell.length_b   1.000
_cell.length_c   1.000
_cell.angle_alpha   90.00
_cell.angle_beta   90.00
_cell.angle_gamma   90.00
#
_symmetry.space_group_name_H-M   'P 1'
#
loop_
_entity.id
_entity.type
_entity.pdbx_description
1 polymer ?
#
loop_
_entity_poly.entity_id
_entity_poly.type
_entity_poly.pdbx_seq_one_letter_code
_entity_poly.pdbx_strand_id
1 'polypeptide(L)'
;VVPDKEQCTKVYAIQQVMERYSPAEYDMVIIFNSDNRIVPNALNLFNNAYYSGCDAIQAHRMTENLTTSIAVLNATSEEINNNIFRKAHTRMGFSAALIGSAMAFDFAMFHEIAPKLKGSDLSKAMETALLKQNIYTEYMAEVVCYSKKAESTNGYEAQRIGWLRSQYSSTILALKSLPITLLRGEWDYALKLFQWLMPSRFLLIALITLCAIGITLLDWTLSLKWYALLAVIAITFLMALPDGEVNKRFKHAIWALPILVFASISSHVMRFFRFKRKNKKK
;
A
#
# COMPACT_ATOMS: atom_id res chain seq x y z
N VAL A 1 -9.87 24.44 4.75
CA VAL A 1 -11.11 23.89 4.17
C VAL A 1 -11.62 22.83 5.12
N VAL A 2 -12.79 23.02 5.72
CA VAL A 2 -13.46 22.00 6.54
C VAL A 2 -14.55 21.41 5.64
N PRO A 3 -14.39 20.17 5.15
CA PRO A 3 -15.40 19.54 4.30
C PRO A 3 -16.66 19.19 5.13
N ASP A 4 -17.80 19.21 4.44
CA ASP A 4 -19.07 18.74 5.01
C ASP A 4 -18.94 17.30 5.54
N LYS A 5 -19.51 16.99 6.71
CA LYS A 5 -19.34 15.69 7.39
C LYS A 5 -19.69 14.46 6.54
N GLU A 6 -20.51 14.61 5.51
CA GLU A 6 -20.90 13.51 4.63
C GLU A 6 -19.89 13.21 3.49
N GLN A 7 -18.97 14.13 3.18
CA GLN A 7 -18.02 14.01 2.08
C GLN A 7 -16.54 14.03 2.50
N CYS A 8 -16.24 13.77 3.78
CA CYS A 8 -14.87 13.80 4.32
C CYS A 8 -13.96 12.71 3.74
N THR A 9 -13.62 12.79 2.47
CA THR A 9 -12.56 11.97 1.87
C THR A 9 -11.34 12.84 1.56
N LYS A 10 -10.14 12.22 1.61
CA LYS A 10 -8.89 12.91 1.26
C LYS A 10 -8.91 13.42 -0.19
N VAL A 11 -9.53 12.65 -1.09
CA VAL A 11 -9.72 13.05 -2.50
C VAL A 11 -10.54 14.32 -2.60
N TYR A 12 -11.69 14.38 -1.93
CA TYR A 12 -12.54 15.58 -1.94
C TYR A 12 -11.83 16.81 -1.38
N ALA A 13 -11.12 16.65 -0.24
CA ALA A 13 -10.36 17.77 0.34
C ALA A 13 -9.29 18.32 -0.61
N ILE A 14 -8.60 17.46 -1.33
CA ILE A 14 -7.61 17.85 -2.34
C ILE A 14 -8.28 18.56 -3.52
N GLN A 15 -9.41 18.08 -4.01
CA GLN A 15 -10.15 18.74 -5.08
C GLN A 15 -10.53 20.18 -4.69
N GLN A 16 -11.04 20.38 -3.49
CA GLN A 16 -11.39 21.70 -2.95
C GLN A 16 -10.17 22.64 -2.79
N VAL A 17 -9.00 22.08 -2.52
CA VAL A 17 -7.76 22.86 -2.48
C VAL A 17 -7.34 23.27 -3.90
N MET A 18 -7.36 22.33 -4.85
CA MET A 18 -6.93 22.59 -6.23
C MET A 18 -7.81 23.61 -6.95
N GLU A 19 -9.11 23.72 -6.63
CA GLU A 19 -10.00 24.75 -7.17
C GLU A 19 -9.58 26.19 -6.83
N ARG A 20 -8.70 26.39 -5.83
CA ARG A 20 -8.29 27.70 -5.32
C ARG A 20 -7.00 28.24 -5.91
N TYR A 21 -6.22 27.39 -6.55
CA TYR A 21 -4.89 27.72 -7.05
C TYR A 21 -4.82 27.56 -8.57
N SER A 22 -4.06 28.43 -9.23
CA SER A 22 -3.80 28.34 -10.67
C SER A 22 -2.73 27.27 -10.97
N PRO A 23 -2.82 26.53 -12.09
CA PRO A 23 -1.80 25.55 -12.49
C PRO A 23 -0.37 26.11 -12.59
N ALA A 24 -0.21 27.41 -12.83
CA ALA A 24 1.09 28.08 -12.97
C ALA A 24 1.60 28.72 -11.66
N GLU A 25 0.91 28.51 -10.54
CA GLU A 25 1.23 29.20 -9.28
C GLU A 25 2.38 28.53 -8.51
N TYR A 26 2.52 27.23 -8.67
CA TYR A 26 3.54 26.41 -8.00
C TYR A 26 4.16 25.41 -8.98
N ASP A 27 5.39 24.97 -8.69
CA ASP A 27 6.07 23.94 -9.48
C ASP A 27 5.69 22.53 -9.01
N MET A 28 5.51 22.34 -7.71
CA MET A 28 5.31 21.00 -7.13
C MET A 28 4.29 21.02 -5.98
N VAL A 29 3.52 19.97 -5.84
CA VAL A 29 2.66 19.69 -4.67
C VAL A 29 3.18 18.50 -3.90
N ILE A 30 3.29 18.65 -2.57
CA ILE A 30 3.71 17.55 -1.68
C ILE A 30 2.58 17.26 -0.70
N ILE A 31 2.24 15.98 -0.57
CA ILE A 31 1.11 15.51 0.24
C ILE A 31 1.63 14.75 1.46
N PHE A 32 1.38 15.28 2.64
CA PHE A 32 1.63 14.62 3.91
C PHE A 32 0.34 14.36 4.69
N ASN A 33 0.38 13.41 5.62
CA ASN A 33 -0.63 13.29 6.66
C ASN A 33 -0.26 14.18 7.84
N SER A 34 -1.24 14.56 8.66
CA SER A 34 -1.04 15.41 9.83
C SER A 34 -0.15 14.79 10.92
N ASP A 35 0.00 13.46 10.92
CA ASP A 35 0.86 12.70 11.84
C ASP A 35 2.27 12.43 11.30
N ASN A 36 2.59 12.96 10.11
CA ASN A 36 3.87 12.71 9.49
C ASN A 36 4.96 13.66 10.02
N ARG A 37 6.14 13.09 10.25
CA ARG A 37 7.36 13.83 10.56
C ARG A 37 8.40 13.51 9.47
N ILE A 38 8.95 14.54 8.85
CA ILE A 38 9.90 14.42 7.75
C ILE A 38 11.32 14.75 8.22
N VAL A 39 12.32 14.24 7.52
CA VAL A 39 13.73 14.62 7.72
C VAL A 39 13.94 16.09 7.34
N PRO A 40 14.86 16.83 7.98
CA PRO A 40 15.01 18.28 7.79
C PRO A 40 15.27 18.71 6.35
N ASN A 41 15.97 17.91 5.55
CA ASN A 41 16.32 18.21 4.16
C ASN A 41 15.33 17.62 3.13
N ALA A 42 14.19 17.09 3.56
CA ALA A 42 13.25 16.42 2.68
C ALA A 42 12.79 17.28 1.50
N LEU A 43 12.49 18.57 1.74
CA LEU A 43 12.04 19.48 0.68
C LEU A 43 13.12 19.69 -0.38
N ASN A 44 14.38 19.83 0.02
CA ASN A 44 15.49 19.94 -0.93
C ASN A 44 15.66 18.67 -1.76
N LEU A 45 15.49 17.49 -1.15
CA LEU A 45 15.58 16.23 -1.85
C LEU A 45 14.44 16.07 -2.87
N PHE A 46 13.20 16.41 -2.51
CA PHE A 46 12.08 16.43 -3.45
C PHE A 46 12.34 17.40 -4.60
N ASN A 47 12.80 18.61 -4.29
CA ASN A 47 13.12 19.62 -5.28
C ASN A 47 14.20 19.15 -6.26
N ASN A 48 15.27 18.53 -5.77
CA ASN A 48 16.32 17.98 -6.61
C ASN A 48 15.81 16.87 -7.54
N ALA A 49 14.94 15.99 -7.04
CA ALA A 49 14.33 14.94 -7.85
C ALA A 49 13.41 15.53 -8.93
N TYR A 50 12.61 16.54 -8.59
CA TYR A 50 11.76 17.25 -9.54
C TYR A 50 12.59 17.87 -10.68
N TYR A 51 13.65 18.61 -10.33
CA TYR A 51 14.56 19.18 -11.33
C TYR A 51 15.34 18.14 -12.15
N SER A 52 15.43 16.90 -11.65
CA SER A 52 15.97 15.76 -12.41
C SER A 52 14.94 15.11 -13.35
N GLY A 53 13.72 15.65 -13.41
CA GLY A 53 12.66 15.18 -14.32
C GLY A 53 11.68 14.17 -13.71
N CYS A 54 11.57 14.09 -12.38
CA CYS A 54 10.61 13.21 -11.71
C CYS A 54 9.27 13.94 -11.51
N ASP A 55 8.26 13.64 -12.33
CA ASP A 55 6.93 14.23 -12.24
C ASP A 55 6.09 13.68 -11.08
N ALA A 56 6.35 12.45 -10.66
CA ALA A 56 5.67 11.79 -9.55
C ALA A 56 6.66 11.03 -8.67
N ILE A 57 6.61 11.27 -7.36
CA ILE A 57 7.57 10.76 -6.39
C ILE A 57 6.83 10.17 -5.18
N GLN A 58 7.26 8.98 -4.74
CA GLN A 58 6.90 8.39 -3.47
C GLN A 58 8.12 8.34 -2.56
N ALA A 59 8.07 9.02 -1.42
CA ALA A 59 9.13 8.97 -0.42
C ALA A 59 9.06 7.68 0.43
N HIS A 60 10.16 7.38 1.13
CA HIS A 60 10.28 6.27 2.05
C HIS A 60 9.51 6.54 3.34
N ARG A 61 8.43 5.79 3.59
CA ARG A 61 7.70 5.89 4.85
C ARG A 61 8.19 4.86 5.85
N MET A 62 8.64 5.34 7.00
CA MET A 62 9.07 4.53 8.13
C MET A 62 8.09 4.64 9.32
N THR A 63 8.13 3.66 10.21
CA THR A 63 7.36 3.70 11.46
C THR A 63 8.16 4.39 12.56
N GLU A 64 7.54 5.37 13.23
CA GLU A 64 8.17 6.10 14.34
C GLU A 64 8.11 5.31 15.65
N ASN A 65 6.95 4.71 15.96
CA ASN A 65 6.72 4.02 17.22
C ASN A 65 6.98 2.51 17.11
N LEU A 66 8.00 2.03 17.82
CA LEU A 66 8.40 0.62 17.90
C LEU A 66 8.26 0.10 19.34
N THR A 67 7.21 0.51 20.02
CA THR A 67 6.99 0.26 21.46
C THR A 67 6.38 -1.11 21.74
N THR A 68 5.54 -1.62 20.85
CA THR A 68 4.85 -2.91 21.02
C THR A 68 5.25 -3.90 19.92
N SER A 69 5.12 -5.19 20.17
CA SER A 69 5.35 -6.25 19.17
C SER A 69 4.48 -6.07 17.92
N ILE A 70 3.24 -5.57 18.09
CA ILE A 70 2.32 -5.29 16.99
C ILE A 70 2.85 -4.13 16.13
N ALA A 71 3.33 -3.06 16.75
CA ALA A 71 3.91 -1.93 16.04
C ALA A 71 5.19 -2.33 15.29
N VAL A 72 6.06 -3.14 15.90
CA VAL A 72 7.27 -3.69 15.27
C VAL A 72 6.92 -4.54 14.05
N LEU A 73 5.98 -5.47 14.15
CA LEU A 73 5.57 -6.30 13.01
C LEU A 73 4.89 -5.50 11.90
N ASN A 74 4.14 -4.44 12.25
CA ASN A 74 3.58 -3.51 11.28
C ASN A 74 4.68 -2.72 10.56
N ALA A 75 5.69 -2.25 11.29
CA ALA A 75 6.86 -1.58 10.73
C ALA A 75 7.60 -2.50 9.75
N THR A 76 7.91 -3.71 10.17
CA THR A 76 8.53 -4.73 9.32
C THR A 76 7.71 -5.01 8.06
N SER A 77 6.39 -5.11 8.19
CA SER A 77 5.49 -5.28 7.05
C SER A 77 5.54 -4.08 6.08
N GLU A 78 5.71 -2.87 6.57
CA GLU A 78 5.88 -1.66 5.75
C GLU A 78 7.23 -1.69 5.02
N GLU A 79 8.33 -2.07 5.69
CA GLU A 79 9.66 -2.18 5.08
C GLU A 79 9.70 -3.25 3.98
N ILE A 80 9.05 -4.39 4.18
CA ILE A 80 8.88 -5.39 3.12
C ILE A 80 8.14 -4.78 1.91
N ASN A 81 7.10 -3.96 2.15
CA ASN A 81 6.40 -3.27 1.07
C ASN A 81 7.29 -2.24 0.38
N ASN A 82 8.09 -1.48 1.14
CA ASN A 82 9.04 -0.52 0.60
C ASN A 82 10.04 -1.21 -0.33
N ASN A 83 10.56 -2.36 0.09
CA ASN A 83 11.53 -3.10 -0.71
C ASN A 83 10.90 -3.78 -1.94
N ILE A 84 9.77 -4.46 -1.81
CA ILE A 84 9.16 -5.22 -2.92
C ILE A 84 8.43 -4.28 -3.90
N PHE A 85 7.45 -3.49 -3.42
CA PHE A 85 6.52 -2.76 -4.30
C PHE A 85 6.95 -1.34 -4.64
N ARG A 86 8.11 -0.88 -4.15
CA ARG A 86 8.66 0.44 -4.45
C ARG A 86 10.08 0.30 -4.96
N LYS A 87 11.06 0.02 -4.09
CA LYS A 87 12.48 -0.05 -4.45
C LYS A 87 12.80 -1.06 -5.54
N ALA A 88 12.29 -2.30 -5.43
CA ALA A 88 12.51 -3.31 -6.45
C ALA A 88 11.77 -2.98 -7.75
N HIS A 89 10.54 -2.43 -7.68
CA HIS A 89 9.79 -2.00 -8.86
C HIS A 89 10.54 -0.94 -9.64
N THR A 90 10.97 0.16 -8.99
CA THR A 90 11.71 1.23 -9.68
C THR A 90 13.03 0.75 -10.26
N ARG A 91 13.74 -0.15 -9.58
CA ARG A 91 14.95 -0.80 -10.12
C ARG A 91 14.70 -1.66 -11.38
N MET A 92 13.50 -2.17 -11.54
CA MET A 92 13.08 -2.93 -12.73
C MET A 92 12.43 -2.04 -13.80
N GLY A 93 12.37 -0.72 -13.61
CA GLY A 93 11.76 0.22 -14.54
C GLY A 93 10.24 0.31 -14.43
N PHE A 94 9.64 -0.16 -13.32
CA PHE A 94 8.20 -0.03 -13.05
C PHE A 94 7.93 1.03 -11.98
N SER A 95 6.74 1.61 -12.02
CA SER A 95 6.32 2.64 -11.06
C SER A 95 6.24 2.14 -9.63
N ALA A 96 6.70 2.96 -8.69
CA ALA A 96 6.55 2.73 -7.27
C ALA A 96 5.07 2.72 -6.83
N ALA A 97 4.75 1.93 -5.82
CA ALA A 97 3.43 1.97 -5.20
C ALA A 97 3.26 3.20 -4.32
N LEU A 98 2.18 3.95 -4.50
CA LEU A 98 1.81 5.08 -3.66
C LEU A 98 1.18 4.62 -2.32
N ILE A 99 1.41 5.37 -1.25
CA ILE A 99 0.90 5.07 0.11
C ILE A 99 0.00 6.15 0.71
N GLY A 100 -0.36 7.15 -0.07
CA GLY A 100 -1.29 8.20 0.36
C GLY A 100 -0.68 9.25 1.28
N SER A 101 0.62 9.22 1.51
CA SER A 101 1.37 10.29 2.18
C SER A 101 2.84 10.27 1.77
N ALA A 102 3.55 11.38 2.01
CA ALA A 102 4.92 11.59 1.55
C ALA A 102 5.06 11.36 0.04
N MET A 103 4.13 11.91 -0.72
CA MET A 103 4.07 11.88 -2.17
C MET A 103 4.26 13.29 -2.71
N ALA A 104 5.03 13.42 -3.78
CA ALA A 104 5.20 14.69 -4.48
C ALA A 104 4.83 14.50 -5.96
N PHE A 105 4.27 15.55 -6.56
CA PHE A 105 3.83 15.57 -7.94
C PHE A 105 4.12 16.92 -8.58
N ASP A 106 4.40 16.95 -9.88
CA ASP A 106 4.34 18.16 -10.66
C ASP A 106 2.99 18.84 -10.46
N PHE A 107 2.99 20.16 -10.21
CA PHE A 107 1.78 20.85 -9.80
C PHE A 107 0.78 20.99 -10.94
N ALA A 108 1.24 21.29 -12.15
CA ALA A 108 0.37 21.47 -13.32
C ALA A 108 -0.31 20.14 -13.69
N MET A 109 0.47 19.06 -13.73
CA MET A 109 -0.06 17.69 -13.94
C MET A 109 -1.06 17.30 -12.84
N PHE A 110 -0.71 17.55 -11.57
CA PHE A 110 -1.60 17.21 -10.45
C PHE A 110 -2.90 18.01 -10.47
N HIS A 111 -2.82 19.30 -10.83
CA HIS A 111 -3.98 20.17 -11.00
C HIS A 111 -4.94 19.66 -12.09
N GLU A 112 -4.42 19.09 -13.17
CA GLU A 112 -5.24 18.49 -14.23
C GLU A 112 -5.90 17.18 -13.79
N ILE A 113 -5.18 16.36 -12.99
CA ILE A 113 -5.63 15.04 -12.56
C ILE A 113 -6.59 15.11 -11.38
N ALA A 114 -6.35 15.97 -10.40
CA ALA A 114 -7.06 16.00 -9.13
C ALA A 114 -8.60 16.13 -9.26
N PRO A 115 -9.15 16.98 -10.12
CA PRO A 115 -10.61 17.08 -10.29
C PRO A 115 -11.25 15.81 -10.83
N LYS A 116 -10.51 14.99 -11.57
CA LYS A 116 -10.96 13.75 -12.21
C LYS A 116 -10.88 12.53 -11.30
N LEU A 117 -10.22 12.65 -10.12
CA LEU A 117 -10.06 11.54 -9.18
C LEU A 117 -11.39 11.06 -8.63
N LYS A 118 -11.56 9.74 -8.55
CA LYS A 118 -12.77 9.09 -8.03
C LYS A 118 -12.42 8.10 -6.91
N GLY A 119 -13.34 8.01 -5.95
CA GLY A 119 -13.19 7.10 -4.81
C GLY A 119 -12.66 7.77 -3.55
N SER A 120 -12.48 7.00 -2.50
CA SER A 120 -12.06 7.50 -1.18
C SER A 120 -10.56 7.29 -0.89
N ASP A 121 -9.89 6.47 -1.71
CA ASP A 121 -8.47 6.13 -1.55
C ASP A 121 -7.64 6.93 -2.57
N LEU A 122 -6.97 7.95 -2.07
CA LEU A 122 -6.15 8.84 -2.88
C LEU A 122 -5.03 8.10 -3.61
N SER A 123 -4.33 7.17 -2.94
CA SER A 123 -3.21 6.45 -3.54
C SER A 123 -3.63 5.71 -4.80
N LYS A 124 -4.69 4.91 -4.69
CA LYS A 124 -5.18 4.08 -5.80
C LYS A 124 -5.80 4.90 -6.92
N ALA A 125 -6.47 6.01 -6.57
CA ALA A 125 -7.00 6.94 -7.56
C ALA A 125 -5.86 7.60 -8.35
N MET A 126 -4.81 8.07 -7.66
CA MET A 126 -3.63 8.65 -8.29
C MET A 126 -2.85 7.61 -9.11
N GLU A 127 -2.54 6.42 -8.56
CA GLU A 127 -1.88 5.35 -9.31
C GLU A 127 -2.61 5.04 -10.63
N THR A 128 -3.95 4.94 -10.57
CA THR A 128 -4.75 4.70 -11.79
C THR A 128 -4.62 5.83 -12.80
N ALA A 129 -4.63 7.07 -12.34
CA ALA A 129 -4.57 8.24 -13.22
C ALA A 129 -3.19 8.40 -13.86
N LEU A 130 -2.11 8.25 -13.07
CA LEU A 130 -0.73 8.34 -13.53
C LEU A 130 -0.40 7.23 -14.54
N LEU A 131 -0.69 5.97 -14.20
CA LEU A 131 -0.37 4.82 -15.05
C LEU A 131 -1.14 4.83 -16.38
N LYS A 132 -2.38 5.34 -16.40
CA LYS A 132 -3.14 5.54 -17.65
C LYS A 132 -2.56 6.62 -18.56
N GLN A 133 -1.81 7.56 -18.01
CA GLN A 133 -1.11 8.60 -18.75
C GLN A 133 0.36 8.24 -19.00
N ASN A 134 0.80 7.01 -18.64
CA ASN A 134 2.17 6.54 -18.69
C ASN A 134 3.15 7.43 -17.90
N ILE A 135 2.68 8.04 -16.82
CA ILE A 135 3.50 8.83 -15.92
C ILE A 135 4.13 7.89 -14.89
N TYR A 136 5.46 7.85 -14.89
CA TYR A 136 6.25 7.01 -14.00
C TYR A 136 6.31 7.61 -12.60
N THR A 137 6.21 6.75 -11.58
CA THR A 137 6.36 7.16 -10.17
C THR A 137 7.71 6.67 -9.64
N GLU A 138 8.60 7.61 -9.30
CA GLU A 138 9.90 7.31 -8.71
C GLU A 138 9.79 7.01 -7.21
N TYR A 139 10.69 6.16 -6.69
CA TYR A 139 10.82 5.90 -5.26
C TYR A 139 12.09 6.48 -4.69
N MET A 140 11.97 7.41 -3.75
CA MET A 140 13.10 8.03 -3.08
C MET A 140 13.31 7.43 -1.69
N ALA A 141 14.31 6.58 -1.56
CA ALA A 141 14.66 5.94 -0.28
C ALA A 141 15.29 6.95 0.71
N GLU A 142 15.94 8.00 0.21
CA GLU A 142 16.63 9.01 1.01
C GLU A 142 15.67 9.99 1.69
N VAL A 143 14.48 10.18 1.11
CA VAL A 143 13.45 11.05 1.69
C VAL A 143 12.63 10.26 2.69
N VAL A 144 13.04 10.32 3.95
CA VAL A 144 12.38 9.56 5.02
C VAL A 144 11.23 10.36 5.64
N CYS A 145 10.07 9.72 5.70
CA CYS A 145 8.87 10.22 6.37
C CYS A 145 8.43 9.27 7.46
N TYR A 146 8.45 9.71 8.70
CA TYR A 146 8.01 8.93 9.85
C TYR A 146 6.51 9.06 10.06
N SER A 147 5.84 7.94 10.36
CA SER A 147 4.41 7.91 10.72
C SER A 147 4.17 6.94 11.87
N LYS A 148 3.15 7.22 12.68
CA LYS A 148 2.76 6.34 13.78
C LYS A 148 1.92 5.17 13.28
N LYS A 149 2.14 4.00 13.86
CA LYS A 149 1.34 2.79 13.58
C LYS A 149 0.47 2.43 14.78
N ALA A 150 -0.58 1.64 14.52
CA ALA A 150 -1.41 1.11 15.59
C ALA A 150 -0.58 0.23 16.54
N GLU A 151 -0.67 0.50 17.82
CA GLU A 151 0.04 -0.19 18.90
C GLU A 151 -0.81 -1.30 19.53
N SER A 152 -2.13 -1.26 19.31
CA SER A 152 -3.08 -2.23 19.83
C SER A 152 -3.71 -3.07 18.72
N THR A 153 -4.16 -4.27 19.08
CA THR A 153 -4.89 -5.18 18.18
C THR A 153 -6.15 -4.52 17.61
N ASN A 154 -6.91 -3.81 18.45
CA ASN A 154 -8.15 -3.13 18.04
C ASN A 154 -7.86 -2.01 17.01
N GLY A 155 -6.80 -1.22 17.23
CA GLY A 155 -6.37 -0.19 16.29
C GLY A 155 -5.91 -0.79 14.96
N TYR A 156 -5.17 -1.91 15.01
CA TYR A 156 -4.77 -2.65 13.82
C TYR A 156 -5.97 -3.18 13.04
N GLU A 157 -6.96 -3.79 13.71
CA GLU A 157 -8.17 -4.29 13.05
C GLU A 157 -8.98 -3.16 12.39
N ALA A 158 -9.12 -2.00 13.06
CA ALA A 158 -9.81 -0.85 12.49
C ALA A 158 -9.14 -0.34 11.20
N GLN A 159 -7.82 -0.18 11.21
CA GLN A 159 -7.03 0.17 10.02
C GLN A 159 -7.19 -0.88 8.92
N ARG A 160 -7.17 -2.15 9.27
CA ARG A 160 -7.30 -3.27 8.35
C ARG A 160 -8.66 -3.30 7.66
N ILE A 161 -9.74 -3.05 8.39
CA ILE A 161 -11.10 -2.99 7.82
C ILE A 161 -11.21 -1.84 6.81
N GLY A 162 -10.64 -0.67 7.11
CA GLY A 162 -10.58 0.45 6.17
C GLY A 162 -9.83 0.09 4.89
N TRP A 163 -8.65 -0.50 5.03
CA TRP A 163 -7.83 -0.98 3.91
C TRP A 163 -8.56 -2.03 3.06
N LEU A 164 -9.23 -3.00 3.68
CA LEU A 164 -10.00 -4.03 2.98
C LEU A 164 -11.16 -3.46 2.15
N ARG A 165 -11.77 -2.35 2.60
CA ARG A 165 -12.82 -1.67 1.83
C ARG A 165 -12.27 -1.09 0.52
N SER A 166 -11.14 -0.43 0.59
CA SER A 166 -10.42 0.09 -0.59
C SER A 166 -9.93 -1.05 -1.49
N GLN A 167 -9.36 -2.10 -0.90
CA GLN A 167 -8.85 -3.26 -1.65
C GLN A 167 -9.93 -3.94 -2.49
N TYR A 168 -11.14 -4.11 -1.95
CA TYR A 168 -12.23 -4.77 -2.68
C TYR A 168 -12.65 -4.01 -3.95
N SER A 169 -12.82 -2.68 -3.86
CA SER A 169 -13.14 -1.87 -5.05
C SER A 169 -12.03 -1.90 -6.10
N SER A 170 -10.77 -1.92 -5.66
CA SER A 170 -9.62 -2.03 -6.55
C SER A 170 -9.50 -3.42 -7.19
N THR A 171 -9.82 -4.49 -6.45
CA THR A 171 -9.87 -5.85 -7.00
C THR A 171 -10.91 -5.97 -8.12
N ILE A 172 -12.10 -5.38 -7.96
CA ILE A 172 -13.12 -5.37 -9.02
C ILE A 172 -12.63 -4.59 -10.24
N LEU A 173 -12.01 -3.43 -10.03
CA LEU A 173 -11.42 -2.65 -11.11
C LEU A 173 -10.33 -3.45 -11.84
N ALA A 174 -9.47 -4.13 -11.10
CA ALA A 174 -8.39 -4.96 -11.65
C ALA A 174 -8.95 -6.10 -12.50
N LEU A 175 -9.93 -6.85 -12.01
CA LEU A 175 -10.56 -7.94 -12.77
C LEU A 175 -11.15 -7.47 -14.10
N LYS A 176 -11.73 -6.28 -14.14
CA LYS A 176 -12.32 -5.72 -15.35
C LYS A 176 -11.28 -5.16 -16.33
N SER A 177 -10.22 -4.55 -15.81
CA SER A 177 -9.26 -3.79 -16.62
C SER A 177 -8.06 -4.63 -17.06
N LEU A 178 -7.64 -5.62 -16.27
CA LEU A 178 -6.41 -6.40 -16.51
C LEU A 178 -6.34 -7.04 -17.91
N PRO A 179 -7.39 -7.69 -18.44
CA PRO A 179 -7.31 -8.32 -19.76
C PRO A 179 -7.02 -7.30 -20.89
N ILE A 180 -7.69 -6.16 -20.84
CA ILE A 180 -7.52 -5.10 -21.86
C ILE A 180 -6.14 -4.45 -21.73
N THR A 181 -5.69 -4.21 -20.51
CA THR A 181 -4.37 -3.62 -20.22
C THR A 181 -3.24 -4.51 -20.71
N LEU A 182 -3.35 -5.83 -20.51
CA LEU A 182 -2.39 -6.80 -21.05
C LEU A 182 -2.36 -6.82 -22.58
N LEU A 183 -3.52 -6.78 -23.23
CA LEU A 183 -3.63 -6.74 -24.70
C LEU A 183 -3.04 -5.47 -25.31
N ARG A 184 -3.05 -4.36 -24.57
CA ARG A 184 -2.45 -3.08 -24.99
C ARG A 184 -0.95 -2.99 -24.72
N GLY A 185 -0.37 -3.94 -24.00
CA GLY A 185 1.05 -3.90 -23.63
C GLY A 185 1.39 -2.87 -22.55
N GLU A 186 0.39 -2.40 -21.78
CA GLU A 186 0.57 -1.45 -20.68
C GLU A 186 1.08 -2.19 -19.43
N TRP A 187 2.33 -2.67 -19.47
CA TRP A 187 2.88 -3.61 -18.48
C TRP A 187 2.94 -3.04 -17.06
N ASP A 188 3.27 -1.77 -16.89
CA ASP A 188 3.34 -1.15 -15.56
C ASP A 188 1.93 -1.09 -14.92
N TYR A 189 0.92 -0.69 -15.69
CA TYR A 189 -0.46 -0.70 -15.21
C TYR A 189 -0.96 -2.14 -14.97
N ALA A 190 -0.62 -3.10 -15.83
CA ALA A 190 -0.98 -4.50 -15.64
C ALA A 190 -0.40 -5.08 -14.35
N LEU A 191 0.87 -4.82 -14.05
CA LEU A 191 1.52 -5.22 -12.79
C LEU A 191 0.81 -4.62 -11.58
N LYS A 192 0.41 -3.35 -11.65
CA LYS A 192 -0.34 -2.70 -10.58
C LYS A 192 -1.71 -3.34 -10.36
N LEU A 193 -2.44 -3.62 -11.44
CA LEU A 193 -3.72 -4.33 -11.37
C LEU A 193 -3.55 -5.73 -10.76
N PHE A 194 -2.48 -6.42 -11.13
CA PHE A 194 -2.14 -7.72 -10.55
C PHE A 194 -1.86 -7.62 -9.04
N GLN A 195 -1.13 -6.60 -8.58
CA GLN A 195 -0.94 -6.33 -7.15
C GLN A 195 -2.28 -6.14 -6.41
N TRP A 196 -3.26 -5.46 -7.04
CA TRP A 196 -4.58 -5.26 -6.44
C TRP A 196 -5.44 -6.53 -6.41
N LEU A 197 -5.14 -7.52 -7.25
CA LEU A 197 -5.78 -8.85 -7.20
C LEU A 197 -5.22 -9.70 -6.07
N MET A 198 -3.98 -9.45 -5.63
CA MET A 198 -3.36 -10.26 -4.59
C MET A 198 -4.12 -10.15 -3.26
N PRO A 199 -4.49 -11.27 -2.63
CA PRO A 199 -5.05 -11.27 -1.29
C PRO A 199 -4.00 -10.80 -0.27
N SER A 200 -4.46 -10.46 0.93
CA SER A 200 -3.50 -10.12 1.98
C SER A 200 -2.52 -11.27 2.24
N ARG A 201 -1.25 -10.94 2.45
CA ARG A 201 -0.17 -11.92 2.69
C ARG A 201 -0.53 -12.96 3.75
N PHE A 202 -1.10 -12.52 4.87
CA PHE A 202 -1.51 -13.41 5.95
C PHE A 202 -2.60 -14.39 5.52
N LEU A 203 -3.57 -13.92 4.72
CA LEU A 203 -4.63 -14.80 4.18
C LEU A 203 -4.05 -15.79 3.18
N LEU A 204 -3.14 -15.35 2.31
CA LEU A 204 -2.48 -16.22 1.33
C LEU A 204 -1.67 -17.31 2.01
N ILE A 205 -0.82 -16.96 2.99
CA ILE A 205 -0.02 -17.91 3.75
C ILE A 205 -0.93 -18.89 4.49
N ALA A 206 -1.98 -18.40 5.17
CA ALA A 206 -2.92 -19.25 5.87
C ALA A 206 -3.62 -20.27 4.94
N LEU A 207 -4.03 -19.81 3.75
CA LEU A 207 -4.68 -20.67 2.76
C LEU A 207 -3.71 -21.74 2.23
N ILE A 208 -2.47 -21.35 1.87
CA ILE A 208 -1.46 -22.31 1.40
C ILE A 208 -1.11 -23.32 2.50
N THR A 209 -0.98 -22.86 3.76
CA THR A 209 -0.73 -23.75 4.90
C THR A 209 -1.89 -24.74 5.10
N LEU A 210 -3.12 -24.25 5.00
CA LEU A 210 -4.31 -25.12 5.12
C LEU A 210 -4.34 -26.18 4.01
N CYS A 211 -4.05 -25.77 2.76
CA CYS A 211 -3.93 -26.69 1.62
C CYS A 211 -2.81 -27.71 1.84
N ALA A 212 -1.63 -27.26 2.31
CA ALA A 212 -0.51 -28.15 2.59
C ALA A 212 -0.89 -29.22 3.62
N ILE A 213 -1.48 -28.83 4.75
CA ILE A 213 -1.91 -29.76 5.81
C ILE A 213 -3.00 -30.69 5.30
N GLY A 214 -4.04 -30.17 4.63
CA GLY A 214 -5.15 -30.97 4.12
C GLY A 214 -4.71 -32.04 3.10
N ILE A 215 -3.79 -31.67 2.20
CA ILE A 215 -3.24 -32.62 1.21
C ILE A 215 -2.31 -33.61 1.86
N THR A 216 -1.56 -33.27 2.91
CA THR A 216 -0.70 -34.17 3.64
C THR A 216 -1.51 -35.37 4.24
N LEU A 217 -2.76 -35.08 4.66
CA LEU A 217 -3.64 -36.13 5.20
C LEU A 217 -4.15 -37.14 4.13
N LEU A 218 -4.09 -36.73 2.84
CA LEU A 218 -4.52 -37.56 1.71
C LEU A 218 -3.33 -38.24 1.03
N ASP A 219 -2.31 -37.47 0.71
CA ASP A 219 -1.07 -37.93 0.09
C ASP A 219 0.08 -36.95 0.44
N TRP A 220 1.04 -37.46 1.19
CA TRP A 220 2.18 -36.65 1.64
C TRP A 220 3.09 -36.24 0.47
N THR A 221 3.19 -37.03 -0.60
CA THR A 221 4.04 -36.73 -1.76
C THR A 221 3.50 -35.52 -2.54
N LEU A 222 2.18 -35.42 -2.69
CA LEU A 222 1.50 -34.30 -3.33
C LEU A 222 1.59 -33.02 -2.50
N SER A 223 1.81 -33.13 -1.18
CA SER A 223 1.93 -31.97 -0.30
C SER A 223 3.29 -31.26 -0.40
N LEU A 224 4.34 -31.96 -0.87
CA LEU A 224 5.71 -31.40 -0.95
C LEU A 224 5.78 -30.09 -1.76
N LYS A 225 5.02 -29.98 -2.87
CA LYS A 225 4.96 -28.74 -3.66
C LYS A 225 4.41 -27.54 -2.87
N TRP A 226 3.48 -27.77 -1.96
CA TRP A 226 2.89 -26.72 -1.11
C TRP A 226 3.85 -26.27 -0.02
N TYR A 227 4.61 -27.20 0.58
CA TYR A 227 5.68 -26.88 1.51
C TYR A 227 6.84 -26.16 0.82
N ALA A 228 7.19 -26.57 -0.41
CA ALA A 228 8.19 -25.85 -1.22
C ALA A 228 7.72 -24.41 -1.52
N LEU A 229 6.44 -24.22 -1.86
CA LEU A 229 5.89 -22.88 -2.07
C LEU A 229 5.94 -22.03 -0.78
N LEU A 230 5.62 -22.60 0.39
CA LEU A 230 5.76 -21.89 1.68
C LEU A 230 7.21 -21.52 1.96
N ALA A 231 8.17 -22.40 1.65
CA ALA A 231 9.59 -22.11 1.82
C ALA A 231 10.04 -20.97 0.90
N VAL A 232 9.62 -20.95 -0.36
CA VAL A 232 9.92 -19.85 -1.30
C VAL A 232 9.34 -18.53 -0.80
N ILE A 233 8.10 -18.52 -0.30
CA ILE A 233 7.47 -17.33 0.27
C ILE A 233 8.26 -16.85 1.51
N ALA A 234 8.66 -17.75 2.39
CA ALA A 234 9.44 -17.41 3.58
C ALA A 234 10.80 -16.82 3.21
N ILE A 235 11.53 -17.43 2.27
CA ILE A 235 12.81 -16.93 1.77
C ILE A 235 12.62 -15.54 1.14
N THR A 236 11.60 -15.35 0.32
CA THR A 236 11.31 -14.04 -0.31
C THR A 236 11.09 -12.96 0.74
N PHE A 237 10.35 -13.25 1.82
CA PHE A 237 10.14 -12.28 2.88
C PHE A 237 11.41 -12.01 3.69
N LEU A 238 12.24 -13.02 3.94
CA LEU A 238 13.53 -12.83 4.62
C LEU A 238 14.46 -11.96 3.76
N MET A 239 14.53 -12.19 2.47
CA MET A 239 15.33 -11.36 1.54
C MET A 239 14.80 -9.92 1.40
N ALA A 240 13.50 -9.72 1.59
CA ALA A 240 12.87 -8.40 1.54
C ALA A 240 13.04 -7.58 2.84
N LEU A 241 13.51 -8.20 3.93
CA LEU A 241 13.81 -7.52 5.18
C LEU A 241 15.14 -6.79 5.07
N PRO A 242 15.22 -5.48 5.41
CA PRO A 242 16.50 -4.81 5.56
C PRO A 242 17.30 -5.42 6.74
N ASP A 243 18.62 -5.55 6.57
CA ASP A 243 19.50 -6.13 7.61
C ASP A 243 19.38 -5.41 8.96
N GLY A 244 19.19 -4.09 8.96
CA GLY A 244 19.00 -3.28 10.16
C GLY A 244 17.71 -3.55 10.95
N GLU A 245 16.69 -4.14 10.30
CA GLU A 245 15.41 -4.45 10.96
C GLU A 245 15.43 -5.78 11.72
N VAL A 246 16.38 -6.67 11.45
CA VAL A 246 16.52 -7.97 12.12
C VAL A 246 17.22 -7.82 13.48
N ASN A 247 16.64 -7.04 14.36
CA ASN A 247 17.14 -6.75 15.70
C ASN A 247 16.46 -7.62 16.78
N LYS A 248 16.92 -7.47 18.05
CA LYS A 248 16.34 -8.21 19.19
C LYS A 248 14.83 -7.98 19.35
N ARG A 249 14.35 -6.75 19.04
CA ARG A 249 12.91 -6.41 19.14
C ARG A 249 12.10 -7.18 18.11
N PHE A 250 12.60 -7.30 16.87
CA PHE A 250 11.96 -8.08 15.81
C PHE A 250 11.89 -9.57 16.19
N LYS A 251 12.99 -10.16 16.67
CA LYS A 251 13.01 -11.57 17.11
C LYS A 251 11.98 -11.85 18.21
N HIS A 252 11.80 -10.90 19.14
CA HIS A 252 10.77 -11.03 20.17
C HIS A 252 9.36 -10.82 19.60
N ALA A 253 9.19 -9.87 18.68
CA ALA A 253 7.90 -9.56 18.06
C ALA A 253 7.34 -10.70 17.19
N ILE A 254 8.20 -11.57 16.63
CA ILE A 254 7.77 -12.73 15.82
C ILE A 254 6.78 -13.63 16.58
N TRP A 255 6.91 -13.75 17.89
CA TRP A 255 5.97 -14.53 18.71
C TRP A 255 4.55 -13.95 18.73
N ALA A 256 4.37 -12.69 18.34
CA ALA A 256 3.05 -12.08 18.18
C ALA A 256 2.45 -12.27 16.75
N LEU A 257 3.17 -12.90 15.81
CA LEU A 257 2.67 -13.17 14.45
C LEU A 257 1.33 -13.94 14.45
N PRO A 258 1.12 -15.02 15.25
CA PRO A 258 -0.15 -15.72 15.28
C PRO A 258 -1.33 -14.80 15.63
N ILE A 259 -1.12 -13.85 16.55
CA ILE A 259 -2.13 -12.87 16.95
C ILE A 259 -2.50 -11.96 15.75
N LEU A 260 -1.52 -11.47 14.99
CA LEU A 260 -1.77 -10.64 13.82
C LEU A 260 -2.42 -11.41 12.67
N VAL A 261 -2.05 -12.67 12.48
CA VAL A 261 -2.69 -13.56 11.50
C VAL A 261 -4.16 -13.74 11.85
N PHE A 262 -4.45 -14.06 13.13
CA PHE A 262 -5.83 -14.21 13.61
C PHE A 262 -6.63 -12.91 13.48
N ALA A 263 -6.07 -11.77 13.90
CA ALA A 263 -6.70 -10.46 13.74
C ALA A 263 -6.95 -10.09 12.27
N SER A 264 -6.05 -10.47 11.38
CA SER A 264 -6.23 -10.28 9.94
C SER A 264 -7.37 -11.14 9.38
N ILE A 265 -7.45 -12.41 9.77
CA ILE A 265 -8.53 -13.32 9.36
C ILE A 265 -9.87 -12.84 9.91
N SER A 266 -9.92 -12.48 11.21
CA SER A 266 -11.12 -11.96 11.87
C SER A 266 -11.66 -10.71 11.17
N SER A 267 -10.77 -9.81 10.74
CA SER A 267 -11.13 -8.62 9.97
C SER A 267 -11.81 -8.95 8.64
N HIS A 268 -11.38 -10.01 7.94
CA HIS A 268 -12.01 -10.47 6.70
C HIS A 268 -13.39 -11.03 6.96
N VAL A 269 -13.53 -11.86 8.00
CA VAL A 269 -14.81 -12.48 8.42
C VAL A 269 -15.81 -11.40 8.84
N MET A 270 -15.41 -10.49 9.72
CA MET A 270 -16.27 -9.38 10.17
C MET A 270 -16.76 -8.52 9.02
N ARG A 271 -15.92 -8.26 8.03
CA ARG A 271 -16.32 -7.53 6.84
C ARG A 271 -17.38 -8.27 6.02
N PHE A 272 -17.20 -9.56 5.82
CA PHE A 272 -18.16 -10.39 5.08
C PHE A 272 -19.55 -10.32 5.72
N PHE A 273 -19.63 -10.41 7.05
CA PHE A 273 -20.90 -10.30 7.77
C PHE A 273 -21.50 -8.88 7.73
N ARG A 274 -20.68 -7.82 7.81
CA ARG A 274 -21.17 -6.42 7.68
C ARG A 274 -21.70 -6.13 6.28
N PHE A 275 -21.11 -6.69 5.24
CA PHE A 275 -21.59 -6.57 3.87
C PHE A 275 -22.96 -7.24 3.69
N LYS A 276 -23.12 -8.45 4.23
CA LYS A 276 -24.38 -9.22 4.20
C LYS A 276 -25.53 -8.49 4.92
N ARG A 277 -25.21 -7.77 6.03
CA ARG A 277 -26.18 -6.98 6.79
C ARG A 277 -26.65 -5.72 6.05
N LYS A 278 -25.79 -5.06 5.26
CA LYS A 278 -26.18 -3.89 4.44
C LYS A 278 -27.06 -4.28 3.25
N ASN A 279 -26.83 -5.43 2.63
CA ASN A 279 -27.64 -5.92 1.51
C ASN A 279 -29.02 -6.47 1.95
N LYS A 280 -29.21 -6.80 3.22
CA LYS A 280 -30.53 -7.18 3.78
C LYS A 280 -31.41 -5.97 4.19
N LYS A 281 -30.82 -4.76 4.19
CA LYS A 281 -31.55 -3.51 4.55
C LYS A 281 -31.86 -2.63 3.34
N LYS A 282 -31.55 -3.10 2.14
CA LYS A 282 -32.04 -2.60 0.86
C LYS A 282 -33.04 -3.60 0.30
#